data_9e6f8ee09e2682ae4e68438f26becb91
#
_entry.id   9e6f8ee09e2682ae4e68438f26becb91
#
_cell.length_a   1.000
_cell.length_b   1.000
_cell.length_c   1.000
_cell.angle_alpha   90.00
_cell.angle_beta   90.00
_cell.angle_gamma   90.00
#
_symmetry.space_group_name_H-M   'P 1'
#
loop_
_entity.id
_entity.type
_entity.pdbx_description
1 polymer ?
#
loop_
_entity_poly.entity_id
_entity_poly.type
_entity_poly.pdbx_seq_one_letter_code
_entity_poly.pdbx_strand_id
1 'polypeptide(L)'
;VYKRQALSLLKLAAGILGRSGAMIADAVHSISDLATDVIVLIFARISSKPEDAGHNYGHGKYETLASILISLALIAVGGGILADSIHNIRLVLTGEIIGRPGAIALIAAAISIVAKEVLYRYTVRVGRQTDSPSVVANAWHHRSDALSSIGTLTGIGLAYFLGDKWRIADPLAALVVSVFIFKIAFDLLRSGLGELLEHALPAATEQEILNILTHSKEVTEPHHLRTRRIGATVAIEAHIRVDPRMSVLRSHQLTVDIERRLKERFGPNTLISIHVEPVSYTHL
;
A
#
# COMPACT_ATOMS: atom_id res chain seq x y z
N VAL A 1 4.82 -13.86 -11.38
CA VAL A 1 5.12 -12.55 -11.99
C VAL A 1 4.81 -12.57 -13.48
N TYR A 2 5.46 -13.41 -14.31
CA TYR A 2 5.30 -13.41 -15.79
C TYR A 2 3.85 -13.58 -16.29
N LYS A 3 3.05 -14.43 -15.64
CA LYS A 3 1.64 -14.67 -16.04
C LYS A 3 0.75 -13.43 -15.83
N ARG A 4 1.03 -12.63 -14.80
CA ARG A 4 0.31 -11.37 -14.54
C ARG A 4 0.72 -10.28 -15.53
N GLN A 5 2.01 -10.19 -15.87
CA GLN A 5 2.52 -9.27 -16.89
C GLN A 5 1.83 -9.50 -18.23
N ALA A 6 1.79 -10.76 -18.67
CA ALA A 6 1.12 -11.12 -19.92
C ALA A 6 -0.38 -10.76 -19.91
N LEU A 7 -1.07 -10.98 -18.78
CA LEU A 7 -2.49 -10.64 -18.66
C LEU A 7 -2.73 -9.12 -18.68
N SER A 8 -1.90 -8.33 -18.01
CA SER A 8 -2.01 -6.86 -17.99
C SER A 8 -1.74 -6.25 -19.37
N LEU A 9 -0.73 -6.76 -20.09
CA LEU A 9 -0.43 -6.35 -21.46
C LEU A 9 -1.55 -6.76 -22.43
N LEU A 10 -2.09 -7.96 -22.29
CA LEU A 10 -3.24 -8.43 -23.08
C LEU A 10 -4.46 -7.51 -22.88
N LYS A 11 -4.76 -7.13 -21.64
CA LYS A 11 -5.85 -6.19 -21.30
C LYS A 11 -5.63 -4.82 -21.93
N LEU A 12 -4.42 -4.29 -21.86
CA LEU A 12 -4.08 -2.99 -22.43
C LEU A 12 -4.24 -3.02 -23.96
N ALA A 13 -3.68 -4.02 -24.61
CA ALA A 13 -3.84 -4.21 -26.04
C ALA A 13 -5.31 -4.37 -26.45
N ALA A 14 -6.07 -5.19 -25.72
CA ALA A 14 -7.50 -5.40 -25.97
C ALA A 14 -8.33 -4.12 -25.70
N GLY A 15 -7.96 -3.31 -24.71
CA GLY A 15 -8.60 -2.03 -24.42
C GLY A 15 -8.40 -1.02 -25.54
N ILE A 16 -7.16 -0.90 -26.04
CA ILE A 16 -6.82 0.00 -27.16
C ILE A 16 -7.46 -0.48 -28.44
N LEU A 17 -7.27 -1.73 -28.85
CA LEU A 17 -7.83 -2.29 -30.07
C LEU A 17 -9.35 -2.38 -30.05
N GLY A 18 -9.91 -2.68 -28.88
CA GLY A 18 -11.34 -2.73 -28.63
C GLY A 18 -12.00 -1.39 -28.34
N ARG A 19 -11.24 -0.29 -28.30
CA ARG A 19 -11.74 1.07 -28.00
C ARG A 19 -12.64 1.11 -26.77
N SER A 20 -12.22 0.44 -25.67
CA SER A 20 -12.96 0.39 -24.42
C SER A 20 -12.19 1.13 -23.33
N GLY A 21 -12.77 2.22 -22.82
CA GLY A 21 -12.23 2.98 -21.69
C GLY A 21 -12.20 2.15 -20.41
N ALA A 22 -13.22 1.34 -20.16
CA ALA A 22 -13.29 0.46 -19.01
C ALA A 22 -12.19 -0.61 -19.02
N MET A 23 -11.87 -1.18 -20.20
CA MET A 23 -10.80 -2.16 -20.32
C MET A 23 -9.42 -1.54 -20.13
N ILE A 24 -9.20 -0.31 -20.65
CA ILE A 24 -7.97 0.45 -20.41
C ILE A 24 -7.81 0.74 -18.93
N ALA A 25 -8.85 1.18 -18.25
CA ALA A 25 -8.83 1.45 -16.80
C ALA A 25 -8.50 0.19 -15.98
N ASP A 26 -9.11 -0.97 -16.29
CA ASP A 26 -8.80 -2.24 -15.64
C ASP A 26 -7.39 -2.74 -15.95
N ALA A 27 -6.87 -2.47 -17.16
CA ALA A 27 -5.47 -2.76 -17.51
C ALA A 27 -4.49 -1.91 -16.70
N VAL A 28 -4.74 -0.61 -16.60
CA VAL A 28 -3.93 0.33 -15.81
C VAL A 28 -3.93 -0.07 -14.32
N HIS A 29 -5.08 -0.42 -13.77
CA HIS A 29 -5.16 -0.94 -12.40
C HIS A 29 -4.28 -2.18 -12.21
N SER A 30 -4.35 -3.16 -13.13
CA SER A 30 -3.53 -4.37 -13.08
C SER A 30 -2.03 -4.12 -13.28
N ILE A 31 -1.65 -3.10 -14.07
CA ILE A 31 -0.26 -2.67 -14.25
C ILE A 31 0.26 -1.98 -13.00
N SER A 32 -0.58 -1.19 -12.32
CA SER A 32 -0.20 -0.55 -11.07
C SER A 32 0.10 -1.55 -9.96
N ASP A 33 -0.73 -2.58 -9.82
CA ASP A 33 -0.50 -3.65 -8.84
C ASP A 33 0.84 -4.35 -9.12
N LEU A 34 1.11 -4.62 -10.40
CA LEU A 34 2.38 -5.21 -10.82
C LEU A 34 3.57 -4.28 -10.58
N ALA A 35 3.43 -2.99 -10.89
CA ALA A 35 4.48 -2.00 -10.65
C ALA A 35 4.80 -1.90 -9.16
N THR A 36 3.78 -1.91 -8.31
CA THR A 36 3.93 -1.94 -6.85
C THR A 36 4.69 -3.19 -6.41
N ASP A 37 4.30 -4.38 -6.90
CA ASP A 37 4.99 -5.64 -6.60
C ASP A 37 6.49 -5.60 -7.00
N VAL A 38 6.80 -5.10 -8.21
CA VAL A 38 8.18 -4.99 -8.71
C VAL A 38 8.99 -3.99 -7.90
N ILE A 39 8.40 -2.86 -7.55
CA ILE A 39 9.07 -1.84 -6.75
C ILE A 39 9.33 -2.34 -5.35
N VAL A 40 8.35 -2.97 -4.70
CA VAL A 40 8.57 -3.61 -3.38
C VAL A 40 9.75 -4.58 -3.46
N LEU A 41 9.87 -5.39 -4.50
CA LEU A 41 10.98 -6.34 -4.68
C LEU A 41 12.34 -5.65 -4.90
N ILE A 42 12.39 -4.62 -5.77
CA ILE A 42 13.64 -3.90 -6.07
C ILE A 42 14.08 -3.08 -4.85
N PHE A 43 13.14 -2.32 -4.29
CA PHE A 43 13.45 -1.42 -3.18
C PHE A 43 13.62 -2.13 -1.85
N ALA A 44 12.96 -3.26 -1.60
CA ALA A 44 13.27 -4.13 -0.48
C ALA A 44 14.75 -4.55 -0.48
N ARG A 45 15.32 -4.76 -1.66
CA ARG A 45 16.74 -5.10 -1.82
C ARG A 45 17.68 -3.91 -1.59
N ILE A 46 17.24 -2.69 -1.90
CA ILE A 46 18.00 -1.45 -1.65
C ILE A 46 17.83 -1.03 -0.19
N SER A 47 16.61 -1.03 0.31
CA SER A 47 16.27 -0.62 1.68
C SER A 47 16.85 -1.56 2.73
N SER A 48 17.11 -2.83 2.37
CA SER A 48 17.78 -3.80 3.26
C SER A 48 19.29 -3.60 3.37
N LYS A 49 19.88 -2.65 2.62
CA LYS A 49 21.30 -2.32 2.81
C LYS A 49 21.50 -1.68 4.19
N PRO A 50 22.52 -2.14 4.94
CA PRO A 50 22.83 -1.57 6.25
C PRO A 50 23.25 -0.09 6.12
N GLU A 51 23.42 0.53 7.24
CA GLU A 51 24.00 1.85 7.41
C GLU A 51 25.36 1.94 6.72
N ASP A 52 25.62 3.06 6.08
CA ASP A 52 26.90 3.41 5.47
C ASP A 52 27.30 4.86 5.81
N ALA A 53 28.47 5.29 5.37
CA ALA A 53 28.97 6.64 5.64
C ALA A 53 28.08 7.77 5.09
N GLY A 54 27.23 7.49 4.10
CA GLY A 54 26.29 8.44 3.50
C GLY A 54 24.89 8.36 4.13
N HIS A 55 24.54 7.23 4.74
CA HIS A 55 23.20 6.95 5.24
C HIS A 55 23.25 6.29 6.62
N ASN A 56 23.48 7.10 7.66
CA ASN A 56 23.64 6.65 9.05
C ASN A 56 22.40 5.94 9.63
N TYR A 57 21.22 6.14 9.04
CA TYR A 57 19.97 5.47 9.43
C TYR A 57 19.55 4.38 8.42
N GLY A 58 20.49 3.93 7.57
CA GLY A 58 20.23 2.94 6.54
C GLY A 58 19.45 3.50 5.34
N HIS A 59 18.99 2.61 4.50
CA HIS A 59 18.40 2.95 3.19
C HIS A 59 16.87 2.77 3.15
N GLY A 60 16.21 2.62 4.31
CA GLY A 60 14.78 2.32 4.39
C GLY A 60 13.87 3.31 3.64
N LYS A 61 14.19 4.61 3.67
CA LYS A 61 13.38 5.67 3.01
C LYS A 61 13.40 5.63 1.47
N TYR A 62 14.27 4.84 0.85
CA TYR A 62 14.20 4.61 -0.61
C TYR A 62 12.89 3.92 -1.03
N GLU A 63 12.38 2.99 -0.20
CA GLU A 63 11.08 2.34 -0.45
C GLU A 63 9.94 3.37 -0.41
N THR A 64 9.97 4.27 0.56
CA THR A 64 8.99 5.36 0.69
C THR A 64 9.03 6.31 -0.51
N LEU A 65 10.22 6.71 -0.95
CA LEU A 65 10.39 7.57 -2.13
C LEU A 65 9.82 6.91 -3.39
N ALA A 66 10.08 5.62 -3.56
CA ALA A 66 9.54 4.87 -4.69
C ALA A 66 8.02 4.80 -4.67
N SER A 67 7.42 4.53 -3.51
CA SER A 67 5.97 4.51 -3.34
C SER A 67 5.34 5.86 -3.70
N ILE A 68 5.99 6.97 -3.36
CA ILE A 68 5.55 8.33 -3.76
C ILE A 68 5.60 8.51 -5.27
N LEU A 69 6.72 8.14 -5.92
CA LEU A 69 6.86 8.28 -7.37
C LEU A 69 5.80 7.47 -8.12
N ILE A 70 5.49 6.25 -7.64
CA ILE A 70 4.42 5.43 -8.23
C ILE A 70 3.07 6.10 -8.02
N SER A 71 2.78 6.57 -6.82
CA SER A 71 1.49 7.20 -6.55
C SER A 71 1.26 8.44 -7.43
N LEU A 72 2.29 9.24 -7.69
CA LEU A 72 2.22 10.38 -8.61
C LEU A 72 1.96 9.93 -10.06
N ALA A 73 2.64 8.89 -10.53
CA ALA A 73 2.39 8.32 -11.85
C ALA A 73 0.95 7.79 -11.98
N LEU A 74 0.44 7.09 -10.94
CA LEU A 74 -0.94 6.60 -10.90
C LEU A 74 -1.97 7.72 -10.89
N ILE A 75 -1.72 8.81 -10.16
CA ILE A 75 -2.58 10.00 -10.17
C ILE A 75 -2.64 10.59 -11.58
N ALA A 76 -1.51 10.71 -12.25
CA ALA A 76 -1.46 11.25 -13.61
C ALA A 76 -2.23 10.38 -14.61
N VAL A 77 -2.01 9.06 -14.60
CA VAL A 77 -2.70 8.14 -15.51
C VAL A 77 -4.19 8.00 -15.16
N GLY A 78 -4.52 7.84 -13.86
CA GLY A 78 -5.91 7.79 -13.40
C GLY A 78 -6.66 9.07 -13.74
N GLY A 79 -5.99 10.24 -13.65
CA GLY A 79 -6.52 11.54 -14.06
C GLY A 79 -6.83 11.61 -15.56
N GLY A 80 -5.96 11.08 -16.40
CA GLY A 80 -6.21 10.97 -17.82
C GLY A 80 -7.44 10.13 -18.13
N ILE A 81 -7.56 8.94 -17.53
CA ILE A 81 -8.72 8.05 -17.71
C ILE A 81 -10.01 8.71 -17.21
N LEU A 82 -9.95 9.41 -16.08
CA LEU A 82 -11.09 10.15 -15.52
C LEU A 82 -11.56 11.25 -16.47
N ALA A 83 -10.62 12.06 -16.98
CA ALA A 83 -10.94 13.13 -17.93
C ALA A 83 -11.58 12.59 -19.22
N ASP A 84 -11.00 11.52 -19.79
CA ASP A 84 -11.54 10.82 -20.96
C ASP A 84 -12.93 10.26 -20.71
N SER A 85 -13.15 9.64 -19.56
CA SER A 85 -14.46 9.08 -19.18
C SER A 85 -15.53 10.17 -19.09
N ILE A 86 -15.21 11.28 -18.43
CA ILE A 86 -16.11 12.44 -18.31
C ILE A 86 -16.39 13.05 -19.69
N HIS A 87 -15.38 13.17 -20.54
CA HIS A 87 -15.53 13.67 -21.91
C HIS A 87 -16.48 12.80 -22.71
N ASN A 88 -16.27 11.47 -22.72
CA ASN A 88 -17.13 10.51 -23.43
C ASN A 88 -18.57 10.48 -22.91
N ILE A 89 -18.76 10.60 -21.59
CA ILE A 89 -20.10 10.70 -20.99
C ILE A 89 -20.80 11.98 -21.48
N ARG A 90 -20.11 13.11 -21.51
CA ARG A 90 -20.66 14.38 -22.03
C ARG A 90 -21.08 14.27 -23.49
N LEU A 91 -20.23 13.66 -24.36
CA LEU A 91 -20.55 13.44 -25.76
C LEU A 91 -21.86 12.66 -25.93
N VAL A 92 -22.03 11.57 -25.16
CA VAL A 92 -23.26 10.78 -25.19
C VAL A 92 -24.46 11.60 -24.73
N LEU A 93 -24.33 12.40 -23.68
CA LEU A 93 -25.42 13.24 -23.17
C LEU A 93 -25.79 14.39 -24.12
N THR A 94 -24.88 14.87 -24.96
CA THR A 94 -25.13 15.86 -26.02
C THR A 94 -25.68 15.23 -27.32
N GLY A 95 -25.88 13.91 -27.35
CA GLY A 95 -26.43 13.20 -28.48
C GLY A 95 -25.38 12.73 -29.51
N GLU A 96 -24.11 12.87 -29.21
CA GLU A 96 -23.03 12.34 -30.05
C GLU A 96 -22.90 10.82 -29.85
N ILE A 97 -22.63 10.10 -30.93
CA ILE A 97 -22.50 8.64 -30.91
C ILE A 97 -21.01 8.31 -30.69
N ILE A 98 -20.67 7.86 -29.51
CA ILE A 98 -19.34 7.31 -29.24
C ILE A 98 -19.15 5.92 -29.84
N GLY A 99 -17.90 5.52 -30.12
CA GLY A 99 -17.58 4.22 -30.68
C GLY A 99 -18.09 3.08 -29.79
N ARG A 100 -18.61 2.02 -30.40
CA ARG A 100 -18.97 0.78 -29.69
C ARG A 100 -17.71 0.05 -29.25
N PRO A 101 -17.61 -0.44 -28.00
CA PRO A 101 -16.51 -1.30 -27.59
C PRO A 101 -16.42 -2.54 -28.47
N GLY A 102 -15.22 -2.94 -28.86
CA GLY A 102 -15.02 -4.14 -29.69
C GLY A 102 -15.19 -5.45 -28.88
N ALA A 103 -15.57 -6.52 -29.57
CA ALA A 103 -15.65 -7.86 -28.97
C ALA A 103 -14.34 -8.31 -28.30
N ILE A 104 -13.20 -7.82 -28.78
CA ILE A 104 -11.87 -8.10 -28.19
C ILE A 104 -11.81 -7.64 -26.73
N ALA A 105 -12.34 -6.45 -26.40
CA ALA A 105 -12.37 -5.95 -25.02
C ALA A 105 -13.26 -6.84 -24.13
N LEU A 106 -14.41 -7.28 -24.63
CA LEU A 106 -15.32 -8.16 -23.90
C LEU A 106 -14.68 -9.53 -23.61
N ILE A 107 -14.06 -10.13 -24.61
CA ILE A 107 -13.36 -11.42 -24.47
C ILE A 107 -12.18 -11.29 -23.48
N ALA A 108 -11.39 -10.23 -23.59
CA ALA A 108 -10.26 -9.99 -22.68
C ALA A 108 -10.73 -9.77 -21.22
N ALA A 109 -11.85 -9.07 -21.01
CA ALA A 109 -12.44 -8.91 -19.68
C ALA A 109 -12.89 -10.27 -19.10
N ALA A 110 -13.55 -11.09 -19.88
CA ALA A 110 -13.96 -12.43 -19.46
C ALA A 110 -12.75 -13.32 -19.11
N ILE A 111 -11.72 -13.35 -19.98
CA ILE A 111 -10.47 -14.09 -19.74
C ILE A 111 -9.79 -13.58 -18.44
N SER A 112 -9.76 -12.28 -18.22
CA SER A 112 -9.19 -11.68 -17.02
C SER A 112 -9.85 -12.18 -15.74
N ILE A 113 -11.18 -12.21 -15.70
CA ILE A 113 -11.94 -12.68 -14.54
C ILE A 113 -11.63 -14.16 -14.27
N VAL A 114 -11.68 -14.99 -15.32
CA VAL A 114 -11.38 -16.42 -15.21
C VAL A 114 -9.96 -16.65 -14.71
N ALA A 115 -8.98 -15.92 -15.26
CA ALA A 115 -7.59 -16.03 -14.86
C ALA A 115 -7.38 -15.63 -13.38
N LYS A 116 -8.01 -14.55 -12.92
CA LYS A 116 -7.97 -14.08 -11.53
C LYS A 116 -8.64 -15.08 -10.57
N GLU A 117 -9.79 -15.65 -10.94
CA GLU A 117 -10.46 -16.66 -10.12
C GLU A 117 -9.65 -17.96 -10.02
N VAL A 118 -9.03 -18.41 -11.11
CA VAL A 118 -8.11 -19.57 -11.10
C VAL A 118 -6.92 -19.30 -10.19
N LEU A 119 -6.34 -18.10 -10.28
CA LEU A 119 -5.22 -17.69 -9.44
C LEU A 119 -5.62 -17.64 -7.96
N TYR A 120 -6.79 -17.10 -7.63
CA TYR A 120 -7.35 -17.12 -6.28
C TYR A 120 -7.44 -18.55 -5.74
N ARG A 121 -8.08 -19.45 -6.49
CA ARG A 121 -8.26 -20.84 -6.05
C ARG A 121 -6.93 -21.57 -5.84
N TYR A 122 -5.99 -21.34 -6.74
CA TYR A 122 -4.64 -21.89 -6.59
C TYR A 122 -3.93 -21.35 -5.35
N THR A 123 -3.90 -20.02 -5.18
CA THR A 123 -3.20 -19.36 -4.09
C THR A 123 -3.81 -19.68 -2.72
N VAL A 124 -5.16 -19.75 -2.61
CA VAL A 124 -5.81 -20.12 -1.35
C VAL A 124 -5.54 -21.58 -0.98
N ARG A 125 -5.46 -22.47 -1.98
CA ARG A 125 -5.10 -23.86 -1.73
C ARG A 125 -3.69 -24.00 -1.19
N VAL A 126 -2.72 -23.33 -1.82
CA VAL A 126 -1.33 -23.31 -1.36
C VAL A 126 -1.23 -22.69 0.03
N GLY A 127 -1.87 -21.55 0.28
CA GLY A 127 -1.85 -20.89 1.59
C GLY A 127 -2.40 -21.76 2.73
N ARG A 128 -3.44 -22.55 2.45
CA ARG A 128 -3.97 -23.52 3.42
C ARG A 128 -3.05 -24.73 3.63
N GLN A 129 -2.38 -25.19 2.57
CA GLN A 129 -1.43 -26.30 2.68
C GLN A 129 -0.13 -25.93 3.41
N THR A 130 0.29 -24.66 3.31
CA THR A 130 1.50 -24.14 3.98
C THR A 130 1.19 -23.49 5.32
N ASP A 131 -0.07 -23.51 5.77
CA ASP A 131 -0.57 -22.86 6.99
C ASP A 131 -0.10 -21.39 7.09
N SER A 132 -0.13 -20.66 5.96
CA SER A 132 0.34 -19.29 5.86
C SER A 132 -0.83 -18.30 5.72
N PRO A 133 -1.20 -17.57 6.80
CA PRO A 133 -2.26 -16.57 6.75
C PRO A 133 -2.00 -15.45 5.74
N SER A 134 -0.74 -15.06 5.54
CA SER A 134 -0.35 -14.03 4.57
C SER A 134 -0.62 -14.44 3.12
N VAL A 135 -0.36 -15.70 2.76
CA VAL A 135 -0.68 -16.23 1.43
C VAL A 135 -2.19 -16.32 1.22
N VAL A 136 -2.95 -16.70 2.26
CA VAL A 136 -4.42 -16.69 2.20
C VAL A 136 -4.96 -15.27 2.03
N ALA A 137 -4.45 -14.30 2.78
CA ALA A 137 -4.83 -12.89 2.64
C ALA A 137 -4.54 -12.35 1.23
N ASN A 138 -3.37 -12.66 0.66
CA ASN A 138 -3.03 -12.30 -0.72
C ASN A 138 -3.98 -12.96 -1.75
N ALA A 139 -4.45 -14.19 -1.50
CA ALA A 139 -5.46 -14.81 -2.36
C ALA A 139 -6.78 -14.03 -2.35
N TRP A 140 -7.24 -13.57 -1.18
CA TRP A 140 -8.44 -12.74 -1.07
C TRP A 140 -8.30 -11.39 -1.76
N HIS A 141 -7.10 -10.78 -1.76
CA HIS A 141 -6.82 -9.58 -2.55
C HIS A 141 -7.08 -9.84 -4.05
N HIS A 142 -6.57 -10.94 -4.61
CA HIS A 142 -6.85 -11.32 -6.00
C HIS A 142 -8.33 -11.51 -6.32
N ARG A 143 -9.11 -12.00 -5.35
CA ARG A 143 -10.55 -12.14 -5.52
C ARG A 143 -11.27 -10.79 -5.54
N SER A 144 -10.84 -9.84 -4.72
CA SER A 144 -11.34 -8.46 -4.75
C SER A 144 -11.07 -7.80 -6.11
N ASP A 145 -9.88 -8.02 -6.69
CA ASP A 145 -9.53 -7.52 -8.02
C ASP A 145 -10.36 -8.18 -9.13
N ALA A 146 -10.75 -9.45 -8.95
CA ALA A 146 -11.67 -10.11 -9.87
C ALA A 146 -13.07 -9.49 -9.83
N LEU A 147 -13.56 -9.09 -8.65
CA LEU A 147 -14.85 -8.41 -8.50
C LEU A 147 -14.86 -7.04 -9.20
N SER A 148 -13.76 -6.27 -9.12
CA SER A 148 -13.65 -4.99 -9.85
C SER A 148 -13.72 -5.20 -11.38
N SER A 149 -13.09 -6.27 -11.89
CA SER A 149 -13.14 -6.63 -13.31
C SER A 149 -14.53 -7.08 -13.77
N ILE A 150 -15.40 -7.56 -12.86
CA ILE A 150 -16.82 -7.83 -13.18
C ILE A 150 -17.56 -6.53 -13.54
N GLY A 151 -17.30 -5.45 -12.81
CA GLY A 151 -17.85 -4.12 -13.15
C GLY A 151 -17.44 -3.68 -14.56
N THR A 152 -16.16 -3.84 -14.90
CA THR A 152 -15.62 -3.58 -16.24
C THR A 152 -16.32 -4.44 -17.31
N LEU A 153 -16.42 -5.76 -17.09
CA LEU A 153 -17.11 -6.67 -18.01
C LEU A 153 -18.57 -6.28 -18.22
N THR A 154 -19.27 -5.91 -17.14
CA THR A 154 -20.67 -5.49 -17.19
C THR A 154 -20.82 -4.21 -18.01
N GLY A 155 -19.97 -3.19 -17.79
CA GLY A 155 -19.98 -1.94 -18.55
C GLY A 155 -19.76 -2.16 -20.04
N ILE A 156 -18.73 -2.93 -20.41
CA ILE A 156 -18.43 -3.30 -21.80
C ILE A 156 -19.57 -4.13 -22.41
N GLY A 157 -20.10 -5.11 -21.66
CA GLY A 157 -21.19 -5.98 -22.12
C GLY A 157 -22.47 -5.22 -22.40
N LEU A 158 -22.89 -4.33 -21.52
CA LEU A 158 -24.06 -3.46 -21.74
C LEU A 158 -23.86 -2.59 -22.98
N ALA A 159 -22.70 -1.94 -23.11
CA ALA A 159 -22.38 -1.12 -24.28
C ALA A 159 -22.29 -1.93 -25.57
N TYR A 160 -21.92 -3.22 -25.49
CA TYR A 160 -21.79 -4.09 -26.66
C TYR A 160 -23.12 -4.67 -27.11
N PHE A 161 -24.00 -5.16 -26.21
CA PHE A 161 -25.18 -5.94 -26.56
C PHE A 161 -26.48 -5.13 -26.65
N LEU A 162 -26.63 -4.04 -25.87
CA LEU A 162 -27.90 -3.33 -25.73
C LEU A 162 -28.07 -2.11 -26.66
N GLY A 163 -27.12 -1.86 -27.56
CA GLY A 163 -27.23 -0.82 -28.59
C GLY A 163 -26.81 0.58 -28.14
N ASP A 164 -27.14 1.57 -28.96
CA ASP A 164 -26.53 2.92 -28.88
C ASP A 164 -26.81 3.66 -27.56
N LYS A 165 -27.99 3.47 -26.97
CA LYS A 165 -28.34 4.10 -25.68
C LYS A 165 -27.48 3.62 -24.51
N TRP A 166 -26.92 2.41 -24.61
CA TRP A 166 -26.10 1.78 -23.55
C TRP A 166 -24.61 1.96 -23.74
N ARG A 167 -24.17 2.65 -24.81
CA ARG A 167 -22.74 2.94 -25.03
C ARG A 167 -22.11 3.75 -23.89
N ILE A 168 -22.93 4.48 -23.13
CA ILE A 168 -22.49 5.20 -21.92
C ILE A 168 -21.99 4.27 -20.82
N ALA A 169 -22.35 2.99 -20.83
CA ALA A 169 -21.99 2.04 -19.78
C ALA A 169 -20.48 1.78 -19.71
N ASP A 170 -19.76 1.76 -20.84
CA ASP A 170 -18.31 1.62 -20.87
C ASP A 170 -17.59 2.81 -20.21
N PRO A 171 -17.81 4.09 -20.61
CA PRO A 171 -17.19 5.22 -19.94
C PRO A 171 -17.65 5.39 -18.47
N LEU A 172 -18.86 4.97 -18.10
CA LEU A 172 -19.27 4.94 -16.69
C LEU A 172 -18.47 3.92 -15.88
N ALA A 173 -18.25 2.72 -16.43
CA ALA A 173 -17.39 1.72 -15.79
C ALA A 173 -15.95 2.22 -15.69
N ALA A 174 -15.41 2.87 -16.73
CA ALA A 174 -14.08 3.48 -16.70
C ALA A 174 -13.98 4.59 -15.64
N LEU A 175 -15.01 5.43 -15.49
CA LEU A 175 -15.11 6.46 -14.46
C LEU A 175 -15.01 5.85 -13.05
N VAL A 176 -15.79 4.80 -12.78
CA VAL A 176 -15.77 4.12 -11.47
C VAL A 176 -14.39 3.56 -11.18
N VAL A 177 -13.78 2.84 -12.13
CA VAL A 177 -12.44 2.27 -11.96
C VAL A 177 -11.39 3.37 -11.74
N SER A 178 -11.46 4.49 -12.48
CA SER A 178 -10.52 5.60 -12.33
C SER A 178 -10.60 6.25 -10.94
N VAL A 179 -11.81 6.37 -10.36
CA VAL A 179 -11.99 6.86 -8.99
C VAL A 179 -11.32 5.94 -7.97
N PHE A 180 -11.42 4.62 -8.16
CA PHE A 180 -10.72 3.66 -7.30
C PHE A 180 -9.19 3.78 -7.45
N ILE A 181 -8.67 3.93 -8.67
CA ILE A 181 -7.24 4.17 -8.92
C ILE A 181 -6.78 5.45 -8.19
N PHE A 182 -7.55 6.52 -8.30
CA PHE A 182 -7.26 7.79 -7.60
C PHE A 182 -7.21 7.61 -6.08
N LYS A 183 -8.18 6.90 -5.51
CA LYS A 183 -8.23 6.65 -4.07
C LYS A 183 -6.98 5.89 -3.61
N ILE A 184 -6.64 4.79 -4.30
CA ILE A 184 -5.46 3.97 -3.96
C ILE A 184 -4.18 4.81 -4.07
N ALA A 185 -4.03 5.56 -5.16
CA ALA A 185 -2.87 6.42 -5.39
C ALA A 185 -2.75 7.53 -4.33
N PHE A 186 -3.87 8.13 -3.93
CA PHE A 186 -3.90 9.16 -2.90
C PHE A 186 -3.56 8.61 -1.52
N ASP A 187 -4.10 7.44 -1.15
CA ASP A 187 -3.80 6.77 0.12
C ASP A 187 -2.30 6.41 0.20
N LEU A 188 -1.73 5.90 -0.91
CA LEU A 188 -0.31 5.59 -1.01
C LEU A 188 0.57 6.86 -0.91
N LEU A 189 0.19 7.93 -1.62
CA LEU A 189 0.88 9.21 -1.56
C LEU A 189 0.85 9.81 -0.16
N ARG A 190 -0.32 9.80 0.49
CA ARG A 190 -0.48 10.31 1.85
C ARG A 190 0.37 9.53 2.85
N SER A 191 0.39 8.21 2.74
CA SER A 191 1.22 7.34 3.60
C SER A 191 2.71 7.63 3.39
N GLY A 192 3.17 7.69 2.14
CA GLY A 192 4.57 7.96 1.82
C GLY A 192 5.01 9.37 2.26
N LEU A 193 4.19 10.40 2.01
CA LEU A 193 4.46 11.76 2.48
C LEU A 193 4.48 11.83 4.02
N GLY A 194 3.53 11.15 4.69
CA GLY A 194 3.50 11.07 6.14
C GLY A 194 4.82 10.50 6.70
N GLU A 195 5.34 9.44 6.10
CA GLU A 195 6.60 8.84 6.51
C GLU A 195 7.81 9.76 6.24
N LEU A 196 7.85 10.45 5.09
CA LEU A 196 8.91 11.43 4.81
C LEU A 196 8.86 12.63 5.77
N LEU A 197 7.67 13.03 6.21
CA LEU A 197 7.43 14.13 7.14
C LEU A 197 7.49 13.68 8.61
N GLU A 198 8.08 12.51 8.88
CA GLU A 198 8.30 12.00 10.24
C GLU A 198 7.00 11.83 11.06
N HIS A 199 5.91 11.41 10.38
CA HIS A 199 4.62 11.17 11.05
C HIS A 199 4.76 10.09 12.12
N ALA A 200 4.19 10.34 13.30
CA ALA A 200 4.18 9.40 14.41
C ALA A 200 3.46 8.09 14.07
N LEU A 201 3.79 7.04 14.79
CA LEU A 201 3.08 5.76 14.68
C LEU A 201 1.62 5.90 15.15
N PRO A 202 0.73 4.97 14.76
CA PRO A 202 -0.65 4.98 15.26
C PRO A 202 -0.70 4.98 16.79
N ALA A 203 -1.65 5.72 17.38
CA ALA A 203 -1.78 5.87 18.83
C ALA A 203 -1.86 4.53 19.59
N ALA A 204 -2.46 3.49 18.98
CA ALA A 204 -2.49 2.15 19.57
C ALA A 204 -1.08 1.54 19.69
N THR A 205 -0.21 1.78 18.70
CA THR A 205 1.19 1.32 18.71
C THR A 205 2.02 2.12 19.73
N GLU A 206 1.82 3.43 19.81
CA GLU A 206 2.48 4.26 20.83
C GLU A 206 2.08 3.85 22.25
N GLN A 207 0.82 3.52 22.46
CA GLN A 207 0.36 3.00 23.75
C GLN A 207 1.02 1.64 24.09
N GLU A 208 1.21 0.78 23.11
CA GLU A 208 1.94 -0.48 23.29
C GLU A 208 3.40 -0.25 23.69
N ILE A 209 4.07 0.73 23.05
CA ILE A 209 5.42 1.13 23.39
C ILE A 209 5.47 1.65 24.84
N LEU A 210 4.55 2.53 25.25
CA LEU A 210 4.44 3.04 26.61
C LEU A 210 4.27 1.90 27.64
N ASN A 211 3.44 0.90 27.31
CA ASN A 211 3.24 -0.27 28.19
C ASN A 211 4.53 -1.08 28.35
N ILE A 212 5.36 -1.20 27.30
CA ILE A 212 6.67 -1.87 27.38
C ILE A 212 7.63 -1.06 28.23
N LEU A 213 7.68 0.28 28.07
CA LEU A 213 8.52 1.17 28.86
C LEU A 213 8.19 1.10 30.38
N THR A 214 6.90 1.05 30.70
CA THR A 214 6.42 0.98 32.10
C THR A 214 6.43 -0.41 32.71
N HIS A 215 6.85 -1.44 31.96
CA HIS A 215 6.87 -2.81 32.48
C HIS A 215 7.80 -3.00 33.69
N SER A 216 8.91 -2.28 33.75
CA SER A 216 9.80 -2.28 34.91
C SER A 216 9.30 -1.30 35.97
N LYS A 217 9.20 -1.77 37.22
CA LYS A 217 8.85 -0.91 38.38
C LYS A 217 9.90 0.19 38.65
N GLU A 218 11.10 0.05 38.11
CA GLU A 218 12.18 1.03 38.26
C GLU A 218 12.03 2.22 37.31
N VAL A 219 11.15 2.10 36.28
CA VAL A 219 10.80 3.19 35.36
C VAL A 219 9.61 3.93 35.90
N THR A 220 9.79 5.21 36.13
CA THR A 220 8.71 6.13 36.47
C THR A 220 8.55 7.15 35.33
N GLU A 221 7.32 7.59 35.08
CA GLU A 221 6.98 8.67 34.15
C GLU A 221 7.72 8.63 32.79
N PRO A 222 7.44 7.63 31.93
CA PRO A 222 7.93 7.69 30.55
C PRO A 222 7.27 8.90 29.85
N HIS A 223 8.09 9.72 29.19
CA HIS A 223 7.62 10.96 28.55
C HIS A 223 8.45 11.25 27.29
N HIS A 224 8.11 12.30 26.57
CA HIS A 224 8.75 12.69 25.30
C HIS A 224 8.89 11.52 24.31
N LEU A 225 7.87 10.62 24.27
CA LEU A 225 7.82 9.58 23.27
C LEU A 225 7.74 10.20 21.89
N ARG A 226 8.68 9.86 21.03
CA ARG A 226 8.70 10.20 19.60
C ARG A 226 8.87 8.93 18.81
N THR A 227 8.06 8.77 17.81
CA THR A 227 8.07 7.58 16.97
C THR A 227 8.03 7.97 15.50
N ARG A 228 8.67 7.17 14.64
CA ARG A 228 8.58 7.34 13.20
C ARG A 228 8.86 6.03 12.48
N ARG A 229 8.49 5.95 11.21
CA ARG A 229 8.91 4.88 10.30
C ARG A 229 10.11 5.29 9.47
N ILE A 230 10.95 4.28 9.18
CA ILE A 230 12.08 4.37 8.24
C ILE A 230 11.96 3.13 7.34
N GLY A 231 11.07 3.17 6.34
CA GLY A 231 10.71 2.01 5.54
C GLY A 231 10.04 0.92 6.39
N ALA A 232 10.59 -0.29 6.36
CA ALA A 232 10.11 -1.41 7.19
C ALA A 232 10.51 -1.30 8.67
N THR A 233 11.42 -0.37 9.02
CA THR A 233 11.97 -0.22 10.36
C THR A 233 11.20 0.84 11.15
N VAL A 234 11.14 0.68 12.46
CA VAL A 234 10.57 1.66 13.40
C VAL A 234 11.71 2.34 14.16
N ALA A 235 11.61 3.66 14.35
CA ALA A 235 12.48 4.41 15.26
C ALA A 235 11.66 4.89 16.45
N ILE A 236 12.18 4.70 17.64
CA ILE A 236 11.58 5.00 18.94
C ILE A 236 12.57 5.82 19.77
N GLU A 237 12.16 7.00 20.15
CA GLU A 237 12.89 7.86 21.08
C GLU A 237 11.99 8.12 22.28
N ALA A 238 12.50 7.91 23.49
CA ALA A 238 11.71 8.11 24.70
C ALA A 238 12.61 8.54 25.85
N HIS A 239 12.04 9.29 26.80
CA HIS A 239 12.67 9.60 28.07
C HIS A 239 12.00 8.76 29.18
N ILE A 240 12.83 8.27 30.09
CA ILE A 240 12.38 7.56 31.30
C ILE A 240 13.00 8.18 32.52
N ARG A 241 12.24 8.23 33.60
CA ARG A 241 12.77 8.67 34.90
C ARG A 241 13.06 7.48 35.80
N VAL A 242 14.19 7.57 36.50
CA VAL A 242 14.66 6.55 37.45
C VAL A 242 15.10 7.18 38.77
N ASP A 243 15.28 6.37 39.81
CA ASP A 243 15.81 6.83 41.08
C ASP A 243 17.16 7.56 40.87
N PRO A 244 17.35 8.80 41.38
CA PRO A 244 18.62 9.56 41.28
C PRO A 244 19.83 8.84 41.85
N ARG A 245 19.64 7.89 42.76
CA ARG A 245 20.69 7.07 43.35
C ARG A 245 21.05 5.84 42.53
N MET A 246 20.29 5.57 41.43
CA MET A 246 20.59 4.44 40.56
C MET A 246 21.98 4.59 39.94
N SER A 247 22.79 3.53 40.01
CA SER A 247 24.10 3.56 39.37
C SER A 247 23.96 3.58 37.84
N VAL A 248 24.92 4.17 37.14
CA VAL A 248 25.00 4.17 35.69
C VAL A 248 24.96 2.74 35.14
N LEU A 249 25.61 1.78 35.79
CA LEU A 249 25.55 0.38 35.41
C LEU A 249 24.13 -0.16 35.45
N ARG A 250 23.40 0.12 36.53
CA ARG A 250 22.01 -0.37 36.67
C ARG A 250 21.07 0.29 35.67
N SER A 251 21.18 1.59 35.46
CA SER A 251 20.35 2.29 34.46
C SER A 251 20.62 1.80 33.05
N HIS A 252 21.86 1.49 32.69
CA HIS A 252 22.22 0.88 31.41
C HIS A 252 21.62 -0.53 31.26
N GLN A 253 21.71 -1.38 32.30
CA GLN A 253 21.05 -2.70 32.26
C GLN A 253 19.52 -2.61 32.03
N LEU A 254 18.88 -1.62 32.65
CA LEU A 254 17.47 -1.33 32.50
C LEU A 254 17.13 -0.94 31.05
N THR A 255 17.90 -0.02 30.45
CA THR A 255 17.67 0.38 29.03
C THR A 255 17.90 -0.78 28.08
N VAL A 256 18.91 -1.62 28.30
CA VAL A 256 19.16 -2.83 27.49
C VAL A 256 17.99 -3.82 27.55
N ASP A 257 17.38 -4.03 28.74
CA ASP A 257 16.20 -4.89 28.87
C ASP A 257 14.98 -4.31 28.11
N ILE A 258 14.74 -3.01 28.21
CA ILE A 258 13.68 -2.32 27.47
C ILE A 258 13.93 -2.42 25.95
N GLU A 259 15.15 -2.14 25.50
CA GLU A 259 15.52 -2.25 24.08
C GLU A 259 15.30 -3.67 23.54
N ARG A 260 15.68 -4.68 24.30
CA ARG A 260 15.46 -6.09 23.94
C ARG A 260 13.97 -6.37 23.73
N ARG A 261 13.09 -5.96 24.66
CA ARG A 261 11.64 -6.13 24.56
C ARG A 261 11.03 -5.38 23.38
N LEU A 262 11.47 -4.16 23.12
CA LEU A 262 11.04 -3.39 21.96
C LEU A 262 11.50 -4.06 20.66
N LYS A 263 12.72 -4.58 20.58
CA LYS A 263 13.22 -5.33 19.41
C LYS A 263 12.51 -6.67 19.21
N GLU A 264 12.15 -7.36 20.29
CA GLU A 264 11.32 -8.59 20.21
C GLU A 264 9.95 -8.30 19.61
N ARG A 265 9.38 -7.13 19.91
CA ARG A 265 8.04 -6.75 19.44
C ARG A 265 8.03 -6.12 18.04
N PHE A 266 8.95 -5.22 17.74
CA PHE A 266 8.97 -4.40 16.51
C PHE A 266 10.03 -4.84 15.49
N GLY A 267 10.82 -5.83 15.82
CA GLY A 267 11.87 -6.39 14.96
C GLY A 267 13.29 -6.00 15.38
N PRO A 268 14.28 -6.82 15.00
CA PRO A 268 15.67 -6.66 15.44
C PRO A 268 16.34 -5.37 14.95
N ASN A 269 15.86 -4.80 13.85
CA ASN A 269 16.40 -3.59 13.24
C ASN A 269 15.74 -2.30 13.79
N THR A 270 14.88 -2.39 14.80
CA THR A 270 14.27 -1.22 15.44
C THR A 270 15.33 -0.30 16.01
N LEU A 271 15.31 0.97 15.63
CA LEU A 271 16.18 2.01 16.16
C LEU A 271 15.60 2.52 17.48
N ILE A 272 16.35 2.42 18.56
CA ILE A 272 15.86 2.78 19.89
C ILE A 272 16.86 3.72 20.54
N SER A 273 16.33 4.84 21.04
CA SER A 273 17.10 5.80 21.86
C SER A 273 16.31 6.08 23.14
N ILE A 274 16.87 5.68 24.28
CA ILE A 274 16.24 5.90 25.59
C ILE A 274 17.11 6.85 26.37
N HIS A 275 16.58 8.04 26.66
CA HIS A 275 17.22 9.00 27.54
C HIS A 275 16.77 8.73 28.98
N VAL A 276 17.74 8.58 29.87
CA VAL A 276 17.49 8.32 31.30
C VAL A 276 17.66 9.60 32.10
N GLU A 277 16.63 9.98 32.84
CA GLU A 277 16.60 11.17 33.71
C GLU A 277 16.38 10.77 35.17
N PRO A 278 16.96 11.51 36.11
CA PRO A 278 16.59 11.34 37.52
C PRO A 278 15.16 11.83 37.78
N VAL A 279 14.43 11.16 38.66
CA VAL A 279 13.15 11.70 39.18
C VAL A 279 13.45 13.05 39.84
N SER A 280 12.82 14.10 39.35
CA SER A 280 12.88 15.41 39.94
C SER A 280 12.01 15.43 41.20
N TYR A 281 12.62 15.32 42.38
CA TYR A 281 11.92 15.66 43.60
C TYR A 281 11.71 17.18 43.57
N THR A 282 10.58 17.66 43.13
CA THR A 282 10.15 19.03 43.38
C THR A 282 10.14 19.18 44.88
N HIS A 283 11.05 19.96 45.38
CA HIS A 283 11.15 20.29 46.79
C HIS A 283 9.79 20.86 47.26
N LEU A 284 9.32 20.26 48.32
CA LEU A 284 8.35 20.85 49.21
C LEU A 284 8.78 22.23 49.66
#